data_279028fa163f84684e673ac8788b0be5
#
_entry.id   279028fa163f84684e673ac8788b0be5
#
_cell.length_a   1.000
_cell.length_b   1.000
_cell.length_c   1.000
_cell.angle_alpha   90.00
_cell.angle_beta   90.00
_cell.angle_gamma   90.00
#
_symmetry.space_group_name_H-M   'P 1'
#
loop_
_entity.id
_entity.type
_entity.pdbx_description
1 polymer ?
#
loop_
_entity_poly.entity_id
_entity_poly.type
_entity_poly.pdbx_seq_one_letter_code
_entity_poly.pdbx_strand_id
1 'polypeptide(L)'
;MQIQQKQTTTEFLNTFVPYCTHALTLQMCLPTLNASEERMDRLYERATRTTRQFVRRLAYVAYGNGITRKPNLYHPLIITVTEGTLNTYDKNRTLHAHMALGNVLTLQSKIKTETQLRQTIKDEWLKTRDSINNIDIQLMHSNGWITYMTKEMQNGNMECVDWQNCHIPYAALSL
;
A
#
# COMPACT_ATOMS: atom_id res chain seq x y z
N MET A 1 12.14 -18.01 -15.86
CA MET A 1 11.44 -16.77 -16.20
C MET A 1 10.83 -16.09 -14.95
N GLN A 2 9.99 -16.76 -14.15
CA GLN A 2 9.36 -16.17 -12.95
C GLN A 2 10.34 -15.64 -11.87
N ILE A 3 11.43 -16.39 -11.59
CA ILE A 3 12.44 -15.97 -10.58
C ILE A 3 13.11 -14.66 -11.00
N GLN A 4 13.47 -14.53 -12.27
CA GLN A 4 14.11 -13.32 -12.80
C GLN A 4 13.15 -12.12 -12.78
N GLN A 5 11.88 -12.31 -13.14
CA GLN A 5 10.86 -11.27 -13.10
C GLN A 5 10.62 -10.75 -11.67
N LYS A 6 10.55 -11.66 -10.68
CA LYS A 6 10.43 -11.31 -9.28
C LYS A 6 11.62 -10.50 -8.77
N GLN A 7 12.84 -10.95 -9.05
CA GLN A 7 14.05 -10.25 -8.64
C GLN A 7 14.06 -8.83 -9.21
N THR A 8 13.77 -8.68 -10.50
CA THR A 8 13.66 -7.38 -11.17
C THR A 8 12.60 -6.48 -10.53
N THR A 9 11.42 -7.01 -10.18
CA THR A 9 10.36 -6.23 -9.52
C THR A 9 10.79 -5.76 -8.14
N THR A 10 11.36 -6.65 -7.32
CA THR A 10 11.81 -6.29 -5.96
C THR A 10 12.96 -5.28 -6.03
N GLU A 11 13.91 -5.44 -6.94
CA GLU A 11 15.01 -4.51 -7.16
C GLU A 11 14.48 -3.13 -7.58
N PHE A 12 13.53 -3.09 -8.51
CA PHE A 12 12.88 -1.85 -8.94
C PHE A 12 12.18 -1.15 -7.76
N LEU A 13 11.40 -1.86 -6.95
CA LEU A 13 10.73 -1.28 -5.81
C LEU A 13 11.72 -0.79 -4.74
N ASN A 14 12.85 -1.49 -4.56
CA ASN A 14 13.91 -1.09 -3.64
C ASN A 14 14.56 0.25 -4.00
N THR A 15 14.51 0.67 -5.26
CA THR A 15 15.03 1.99 -5.66
C THR A 15 14.31 3.16 -4.99
N PHE A 16 13.07 2.93 -4.53
CA PHE A 16 12.24 3.95 -3.87
C PHE A 16 12.32 3.95 -2.34
N VAL A 17 12.97 2.96 -1.75
CA VAL A 17 13.13 2.84 -0.28
C VAL A 17 13.69 4.10 0.37
N PRO A 18 14.72 4.77 -0.18
CA PRO A 18 15.27 5.99 0.42
C PRO A 18 14.26 7.13 0.57
N TYR A 19 13.17 7.09 -0.18
CA TYR A 19 12.13 8.11 -0.19
C TYR A 19 10.89 7.71 0.63
N CYS A 20 10.87 6.48 1.17
CA CYS A 20 9.80 5.98 2.02
C CYS A 20 10.14 6.22 3.49
N THR A 21 9.17 6.67 4.25
CA THR A 21 9.33 6.98 5.68
C THR A 21 8.50 6.08 6.58
N HIS A 22 7.44 5.47 6.06
CA HIS A 22 6.51 4.66 6.84
C HIS A 22 6.18 3.34 6.16
N ALA A 23 6.04 2.32 6.98
CA ALA A 23 5.54 0.99 6.66
C ALA A 23 4.14 0.84 7.23
N LEU A 24 3.17 0.44 6.41
CA LEU A 24 1.78 0.25 6.83
C LEU A 24 1.34 -1.19 6.61
N THR A 25 0.55 -1.72 7.55
CA THR A 25 -0.28 -2.91 7.35
C THR A 25 -1.73 -2.55 7.63
N LEU A 26 -2.59 -2.72 6.64
CA LEU A 26 -3.99 -2.30 6.64
C LEU A 26 -4.88 -3.52 6.39
N GLN A 27 -5.54 -4.03 7.43
CA GLN A 27 -6.37 -5.22 7.36
C GLN A 27 -7.75 -4.95 6.76
N MET A 28 -8.28 -5.94 6.02
CA MET A 28 -9.60 -5.88 5.37
C MET A 28 -10.51 -7.00 5.89
N CYS A 29 -11.83 -6.78 5.88
CA CYS A 29 -12.83 -7.80 6.18
C CYS A 29 -13.14 -8.69 4.95
N LEU A 30 -12.09 -9.17 4.28
CA LEU A 30 -12.15 -9.98 3.06
C LEU A 30 -11.55 -11.38 3.32
N PRO A 31 -12.34 -12.31 3.89
CA PRO A 31 -11.83 -13.64 4.26
C PRO A 31 -11.61 -14.51 3.02
N THR A 32 -10.45 -15.19 3.00
CA THR A 32 -10.01 -16.06 1.89
C THR A 32 -10.23 -17.55 2.15
N LEU A 33 -10.81 -17.93 3.29
CA LEU A 33 -11.05 -19.32 3.66
C LEU A 33 -11.82 -20.06 2.56
N ASN A 34 -11.24 -21.17 2.07
CA ASN A 34 -11.82 -22.04 1.04
C ASN A 34 -12.33 -21.28 -0.20
N ALA A 35 -11.72 -20.16 -0.52
CA ALA A 35 -12.10 -19.39 -1.69
C ALA A 35 -11.69 -20.12 -2.97
N SER A 36 -12.65 -20.29 -3.89
CA SER A 36 -12.35 -20.72 -5.26
C SER A 36 -11.54 -19.62 -5.99
N GLU A 37 -10.91 -19.98 -7.09
CA GLU A 37 -10.16 -19.02 -7.91
C GLU A 37 -11.02 -17.82 -8.29
N GLU A 38 -12.20 -18.05 -8.85
CA GLU A 38 -13.14 -16.99 -9.22
C GLU A 38 -13.57 -16.09 -8.03
N ARG A 39 -13.70 -16.70 -6.84
CA ARG A 39 -13.97 -15.94 -5.61
C ARG A 39 -12.75 -15.11 -5.20
N MET A 40 -11.54 -15.67 -5.32
CA MET A 40 -10.31 -14.95 -5.03
C MET A 40 -10.14 -13.73 -5.93
N ASP A 41 -10.42 -13.85 -7.23
CA ASP A 41 -10.37 -12.73 -8.16
C ASP A 41 -11.30 -11.60 -7.74
N ARG A 42 -12.54 -11.92 -7.37
CA ARG A 42 -13.50 -10.92 -6.86
C ARG A 42 -13.05 -10.28 -5.54
N LEU A 43 -12.46 -11.06 -4.63
CA LEU A 43 -11.92 -10.53 -3.37
C LEU A 43 -10.73 -9.61 -3.63
N TYR A 44 -9.86 -9.99 -4.57
CA TYR A 44 -8.71 -9.19 -4.96
C TYR A 44 -9.14 -7.85 -5.59
N GLU A 45 -10.10 -7.86 -6.51
CA GLU A 45 -10.67 -6.63 -7.06
C GLU A 45 -11.27 -5.72 -5.98
N ARG A 46 -11.94 -6.29 -4.97
CA ARG A 46 -12.48 -5.52 -3.84
C ARG A 46 -11.35 -4.90 -3.02
N ALA A 47 -10.30 -5.67 -2.73
CA ALA A 47 -9.11 -5.17 -2.02
C ALA A 47 -8.47 -4.00 -2.77
N THR A 48 -8.24 -4.14 -4.09
CA THR A 48 -7.71 -3.07 -4.95
C THR A 48 -8.58 -1.82 -4.92
N ARG A 49 -9.92 -1.96 -4.95
CA ARG A 49 -10.85 -0.81 -4.87
C ARG A 49 -10.79 -0.14 -3.48
N THR A 50 -10.73 -0.92 -2.41
CA THR A 50 -10.62 -0.41 -1.03
C THR A 50 -9.32 0.35 -0.84
N THR A 51 -8.21 -0.22 -1.31
CA THR A 51 -6.89 0.43 -1.34
C THR A 51 -6.92 1.74 -2.12
N ARG A 52 -7.56 1.75 -3.30
CA ARG A 52 -7.71 2.97 -4.13
C ARG A 52 -8.48 4.06 -3.41
N GLN A 53 -9.55 3.71 -2.71
CA GLN A 53 -10.30 4.67 -1.92
C GLN A 53 -9.41 5.30 -0.84
N PHE A 54 -8.68 4.49 -0.10
CA PHE A 54 -7.75 4.97 0.92
C PHE A 54 -6.68 5.89 0.35
N VAL A 55 -5.97 5.45 -0.69
CA VAL A 55 -4.90 6.23 -1.35
C VAL A 55 -5.40 7.61 -1.78
N ARG A 56 -6.56 7.67 -2.44
CA ARG A 56 -7.17 8.94 -2.87
C ARG A 56 -7.54 9.85 -1.70
N ARG A 57 -8.09 9.28 -0.62
CA ARG A 57 -8.49 10.03 0.56
C ARG A 57 -7.28 10.59 1.29
N LEU A 58 -6.26 9.76 1.52
CA LEU A 58 -4.99 10.17 2.14
C LEU A 58 -4.33 11.30 1.31
N ALA A 59 -4.22 11.12 0.00
CA ALA A 59 -3.65 12.11 -0.89
C ALA A 59 -4.43 13.43 -0.85
N TYR A 60 -5.77 13.38 -0.80
CA TYR A 60 -6.61 14.57 -0.72
C TYR A 60 -6.43 15.31 0.62
N VAL A 61 -6.37 14.58 1.74
CA VAL A 61 -6.12 15.19 3.06
C VAL A 61 -4.73 15.84 3.07
N ALA A 62 -3.72 15.16 2.52
CA ALA A 62 -2.35 15.69 2.49
C ALA A 62 -2.19 16.90 1.58
N TYR A 63 -2.80 16.91 0.40
CA TYR A 63 -2.49 17.89 -0.65
C TYR A 63 -3.71 18.64 -1.23
N GLY A 64 -4.93 18.27 -0.82
CA GLY A 64 -6.16 18.88 -1.32
C GLY A 64 -6.27 18.79 -2.84
N ASN A 65 -6.74 19.85 -3.48
CA ASN A 65 -6.91 19.90 -4.95
C ASN A 65 -5.58 19.90 -5.73
N GLY A 66 -4.42 19.96 -5.07
CA GLY A 66 -3.12 19.82 -5.70
C GLY A 66 -2.95 18.48 -6.42
N ILE A 67 -3.56 17.39 -5.89
CA ILE A 67 -3.49 16.05 -6.47
C ILE A 67 -4.08 15.96 -7.89
N THR A 68 -5.06 16.80 -8.23
CA THR A 68 -5.67 16.82 -9.56
C THR A 68 -4.96 17.79 -10.52
N ARG A 69 -4.42 18.87 -9.97
CA ARG A 69 -3.78 19.92 -10.79
C ARG A 69 -2.35 19.58 -11.18
N LYS A 70 -1.59 19.01 -10.24
CA LYS A 70 -0.16 18.66 -10.42
C LYS A 70 0.15 17.38 -9.66
N PRO A 71 -0.36 16.19 -10.06
CA PRO A 71 -0.21 14.94 -9.31
C PRO A 71 1.26 14.55 -9.12
N ASN A 72 2.13 14.87 -10.06
CA ASN A 72 3.56 14.58 -9.96
C ASN A 72 4.31 15.40 -8.89
N LEU A 73 3.67 16.44 -8.34
CA LEU A 73 4.25 17.29 -7.28
C LEU A 73 3.51 17.11 -5.95
N TYR A 74 2.20 16.90 -5.99
CA TYR A 74 1.32 16.92 -4.84
C TYR A 74 0.62 15.58 -4.67
N HIS A 75 1.40 14.56 -4.35
CA HIS A 75 0.88 13.23 -4.05
C HIS A 75 1.84 12.49 -3.10
N PRO A 76 1.33 11.69 -2.15
CA PRO A 76 2.19 10.76 -1.42
C PRO A 76 2.93 9.82 -2.38
N LEU A 77 4.18 9.47 -2.04
CA LEU A 77 4.82 8.30 -2.61
C LEU A 77 4.17 7.07 -1.97
N ILE A 78 3.66 6.16 -2.78
CA ILE A 78 2.98 4.96 -2.31
C ILE A 78 3.43 3.77 -3.16
N ILE A 79 3.91 2.72 -2.48
CA ILE A 79 4.08 1.39 -3.02
C ILE A 79 3.13 0.50 -2.24
N THR A 80 2.26 -0.25 -2.91
CA THR A 80 1.28 -1.11 -2.25
C THR A 80 1.27 -2.51 -2.82
N VAL A 81 1.09 -3.48 -1.91
CA VAL A 81 1.02 -4.90 -2.18
C VAL A 81 -0.21 -5.44 -1.46
N THR A 82 -0.99 -6.28 -2.12
CA THR A 82 -2.09 -7.01 -1.51
C THR A 82 -1.64 -8.43 -1.19
N GLU A 83 -1.75 -8.81 0.07
CA GLU A 83 -1.41 -10.15 0.58
C GLU A 83 -2.63 -10.85 1.20
N GLY A 84 -2.47 -12.15 1.50
CA GLY A 84 -3.53 -12.99 2.03
C GLY A 84 -4.20 -13.84 0.96
N THR A 85 -3.63 -13.91 -0.25
CA THR A 85 -4.12 -14.73 -1.38
C THR A 85 -3.64 -16.16 -1.29
N LEU A 86 -2.48 -16.40 -0.69
CA LEU A 86 -1.93 -17.75 -0.47
C LEU A 86 -2.48 -18.34 0.84
N ASN A 87 -2.49 -19.67 0.94
CA ASN A 87 -2.99 -20.41 2.10
C ASN A 87 -4.45 -20.09 2.47
N THR A 88 -5.35 -20.36 1.55
CA THR A 88 -6.81 -20.13 1.73
C THR A 88 -7.46 -21.05 2.77
N TYR A 89 -6.71 -21.97 3.38
CA TYR A 89 -7.20 -22.87 4.43
C TYR A 89 -7.13 -22.28 5.84
N ASP A 90 -6.40 -21.18 6.03
CA ASP A 90 -6.36 -20.50 7.31
C ASP A 90 -7.68 -19.75 7.57
N LYS A 91 -8.39 -20.14 8.62
CA LYS A 91 -9.69 -19.57 9.02
C LYS A 91 -9.65 -18.08 9.29
N ASN A 92 -8.52 -17.59 9.78
CA ASN A 92 -8.34 -16.21 10.20
C ASN A 92 -7.74 -15.35 9.07
N ARG A 93 -7.43 -15.97 7.94
CA ARG A 93 -6.77 -15.26 6.86
C ARG A 93 -7.74 -14.36 6.12
N THR A 94 -7.36 -13.11 6.05
CA THR A 94 -8.05 -12.08 5.29
C THR A 94 -7.05 -11.37 4.39
N LEU A 95 -7.56 -10.76 3.32
CA LEU A 95 -6.73 -9.85 2.52
C LEU A 95 -6.33 -8.64 3.35
N HIS A 96 -5.13 -8.17 3.11
CA HIS A 96 -4.60 -6.94 3.71
C HIS A 96 -3.66 -6.24 2.73
N ALA A 97 -3.54 -4.93 2.86
CA ALA A 97 -2.59 -4.15 2.10
C ALA A 97 -1.35 -3.87 2.96
N HIS A 98 -0.17 -4.17 2.42
CA HIS A 98 1.08 -3.63 2.88
C HIS A 98 1.46 -2.43 2.02
N MET A 99 1.93 -1.36 2.65
CA MET A 99 2.35 -0.16 1.93
C MET A 99 3.68 0.35 2.44
N ALA A 100 4.49 0.87 1.51
CA ALA A 100 5.58 1.80 1.82
C ALA A 100 5.09 3.20 1.43
N LEU A 101 5.16 4.13 2.37
CA LEU A 101 4.64 5.48 2.26
C LEU A 101 5.76 6.51 2.45
N GLY A 102 5.81 7.50 1.56
CA GLY A 102 6.73 8.62 1.64
C GLY A 102 6.10 9.93 1.16
N ASN A 103 6.87 11.00 1.20
CA ASN A 103 6.45 12.33 0.72
C ASN A 103 5.14 12.85 1.37
N VAL A 104 4.91 12.56 2.66
CA VAL A 104 3.68 12.96 3.38
C VAL A 104 3.90 14.03 4.44
N LEU A 105 5.10 14.13 5.00
CA LEU A 105 5.49 15.14 5.98
C LEU A 105 6.40 16.20 5.33
N THR A 106 5.93 16.80 4.23
CA THR A 106 6.67 17.81 3.48
C THR A 106 6.11 19.21 3.69
N LEU A 107 6.83 20.22 3.24
CA LEU A 107 6.38 21.61 3.31
C LEU A 107 5.05 21.82 2.56
N GLN A 108 4.83 21.11 1.47
CA GLN A 108 3.64 21.19 0.63
C GLN A 108 2.44 20.42 1.21
N SER A 109 2.69 19.44 2.06
CA SER A 109 1.61 18.69 2.71
C SER A 109 0.91 19.52 3.77
N LYS A 110 -0.39 19.28 3.94
CA LYS A 110 -1.20 19.81 5.05
C LYS A 110 -1.00 19.03 6.34
N ILE A 111 -0.50 17.80 6.25
CA ILE A 111 -0.12 16.98 7.39
C ILE A 111 1.28 17.41 7.83
N LYS A 112 1.42 17.90 9.07
CA LYS A 112 2.65 18.54 9.54
C LYS A 112 3.41 17.73 10.59
N THR A 113 2.74 16.79 11.25
CA THR A 113 3.35 16.02 12.34
C THR A 113 3.08 14.53 12.18
N GLU A 114 3.95 13.73 12.77
CA GLU A 114 3.81 12.27 12.82
C GLU A 114 2.48 11.84 13.46
N THR A 115 2.07 12.52 14.54
CA THR A 115 0.80 12.25 15.22
C THR A 115 -0.38 12.51 14.31
N GLN A 116 -0.38 13.62 13.57
CA GLN A 116 -1.42 13.93 12.58
C GLN A 116 -1.45 12.88 11.47
N LEU A 117 -0.28 12.44 10.98
CA LEU A 117 -0.20 11.43 9.94
C LEU A 117 -0.82 10.11 10.40
N ARG A 118 -0.42 9.62 11.57
CA ARG A 118 -0.96 8.37 12.15
C ARG A 118 -2.47 8.43 12.34
N GLN A 119 -2.96 9.54 12.85
CA GLN A 119 -4.41 9.73 13.01
C GLN A 119 -5.11 9.79 11.65
N THR A 120 -4.57 10.55 10.70
CA THR A 120 -5.13 10.64 9.33
C THR A 120 -5.19 9.28 8.65
N ILE A 121 -4.12 8.47 8.74
CA ILE A 121 -4.11 7.13 8.17
C ILE A 121 -5.25 6.28 8.75
N LYS A 122 -5.41 6.26 10.07
CA LYS A 122 -6.47 5.51 10.75
C LYS A 122 -7.86 5.99 10.32
N ASP A 123 -8.10 7.29 10.38
CA ASP A 123 -9.41 7.88 10.07
C ASP A 123 -9.80 7.65 8.61
N GLU A 124 -8.86 7.84 7.68
CA GLU A 124 -9.15 7.69 6.27
C GLU A 124 -9.23 6.22 5.84
N TRP A 125 -8.49 5.32 6.49
CA TRP A 125 -8.65 3.89 6.28
C TRP A 125 -10.04 3.42 6.71
N LEU A 126 -10.48 3.75 7.92
CA LEU A 126 -11.77 3.33 8.47
C LEU A 126 -13.00 3.88 7.72
N LYS A 127 -12.82 4.87 6.86
CA LYS A 127 -13.86 5.37 5.94
C LYS A 127 -13.94 4.60 4.64
N THR A 128 -13.08 3.61 4.41
CA THR A 128 -13.14 2.76 3.22
C THR A 128 -14.07 1.57 3.43
N ARG A 129 -14.52 0.96 2.32
CA ARG A 129 -15.63 0.00 2.35
C ARG A 129 -15.34 -1.27 3.14
N ASP A 130 -14.19 -1.86 2.94
CA ASP A 130 -13.84 -3.20 3.46
C ASP A 130 -12.77 -3.13 4.57
N SER A 131 -12.56 -1.95 5.18
CA SER A 131 -11.58 -1.75 6.24
C SER A 131 -12.02 -2.32 7.57
N ILE A 132 -11.05 -2.74 8.38
CA ILE A 132 -11.24 -3.04 9.81
C ILE A 132 -10.22 -2.25 10.63
N ASN A 133 -10.52 -2.08 11.92
CA ASN A 133 -9.65 -1.37 12.85
C ASN A 133 -8.48 -2.26 13.34
N ASN A 134 -7.75 -2.80 12.38
CA ASN A 134 -6.48 -3.48 12.63
C ASN A 134 -5.45 -2.86 11.69
N ILE A 135 -4.73 -1.88 12.20
CA ILE A 135 -3.83 -1.00 11.45
C ILE A 135 -2.50 -0.96 12.18
N ASP A 136 -1.44 -1.36 11.50
CA ASP A 136 -0.08 -1.18 11.98
C ASP A 136 0.62 -0.09 11.16
N ILE A 137 1.29 0.84 11.86
CA ILE A 137 2.02 1.96 11.27
C ILE A 137 3.38 2.03 11.94
N GLN A 138 4.45 1.82 11.19
CA GLN A 138 5.82 1.84 11.69
C GLN A 138 6.67 2.81 10.88
N LEU A 139 7.73 3.35 11.49
CA LEU A 139 8.76 4.05 10.75
C LEU A 139 9.57 3.04 9.94
N MET A 140 9.88 3.40 8.72
CA MET A 140 10.64 2.55 7.82
C MET A 140 12.13 2.85 7.96
N HIS A 141 12.90 1.88 8.45
CA HIS A 141 14.33 2.07 8.74
C HIS A 141 15.26 1.26 7.80
N SER A 142 14.71 0.38 6.97
CA SER A 142 15.53 -0.50 6.13
C SER A 142 14.80 -1.00 4.89
N ASN A 143 15.57 -1.57 3.96
CA ASN A 143 15.05 -2.24 2.75
C ASN A 143 14.25 -3.52 3.05
N GLY A 144 14.32 -4.04 4.27
CA GLY A 144 13.64 -5.27 4.66
C GLY A 144 12.12 -5.22 4.48
N TRP A 145 11.52 -4.02 4.55
CA TRP A 145 10.07 -3.87 4.36
C TRP A 145 9.62 -4.23 2.94
N ILE A 146 10.31 -3.77 1.90
CA ILE A 146 9.96 -4.13 0.52
C ILE A 146 10.10 -5.64 0.29
N THR A 147 11.16 -6.25 0.80
CA THR A 147 11.33 -7.71 0.75
C THR A 147 10.22 -8.44 1.49
N TYR A 148 9.81 -7.92 2.66
CA TYR A 148 8.72 -8.49 3.45
C TYR A 148 7.38 -8.38 2.72
N MET A 149 7.01 -7.20 2.23
CA MET A 149 5.72 -7.01 1.57
C MET A 149 5.62 -7.72 0.21
N THR A 150 6.74 -8.10 -0.41
CA THR A 150 6.76 -8.89 -1.65
C THR A 150 6.97 -10.40 -1.42
N LYS A 151 6.84 -10.87 -0.18
CA LYS A 151 7.09 -12.29 0.17
C LYS A 151 6.16 -13.27 -0.56
N GLU A 152 4.91 -12.89 -0.85
CA GLU A 152 3.99 -13.75 -1.59
C GLU A 152 4.44 -13.98 -3.05
N MET A 153 5.20 -13.07 -3.64
CA MET A 153 5.85 -13.32 -4.94
C MET A 153 6.81 -14.54 -4.87
N GLN A 154 7.43 -14.78 -3.71
CA GLN A 154 8.31 -15.93 -3.51
C GLN A 154 7.55 -17.24 -3.53
N ASN A 155 6.28 -17.19 -3.20
CA ASN A 155 5.40 -18.33 -3.11
C ASN A 155 4.45 -18.46 -4.33
N GLY A 156 4.74 -17.72 -5.41
CA GLY A 156 4.02 -17.83 -6.68
C GLY A 156 2.98 -16.74 -6.99
N ASN A 157 2.63 -15.89 -6.02
CA ASN A 157 1.72 -14.77 -6.30
C ASN A 157 2.49 -13.59 -6.93
N MET A 158 2.70 -13.65 -8.25
CA MET A 158 3.41 -12.61 -9.00
C MET A 158 2.62 -11.30 -9.12
N GLU A 159 1.30 -11.34 -8.91
CA GLU A 159 0.39 -10.21 -9.06
C GLU A 159 0.09 -9.51 -7.73
N CYS A 160 0.81 -9.85 -6.65
CA CYS A 160 0.56 -9.23 -5.34
C CYS A 160 0.83 -7.71 -5.33
N VAL A 161 1.69 -7.19 -6.21
CA VAL A 161 1.93 -5.75 -6.32
C VAL A 161 0.74 -5.08 -6.98
N ASP A 162 0.06 -4.21 -6.25
CA ASP A 162 -1.08 -3.45 -6.74
C ASP A 162 -0.62 -2.19 -7.50
N TRP A 163 -0.13 -2.40 -8.72
CA TRP A 163 0.39 -1.35 -9.59
C TRP A 163 -0.60 -0.19 -9.83
N GLN A 164 -1.91 -0.48 -9.79
CA GLN A 164 -2.95 0.53 -10.00
C GLN A 164 -3.02 1.54 -8.86
N ASN A 165 -2.54 1.17 -7.68
CA ASN A 165 -2.54 1.99 -6.48
C ASN A 165 -1.13 2.39 -6.04
N CYS A 166 -0.09 1.96 -6.75
CA CYS A 166 1.25 2.53 -6.60
C CYS A 166 1.29 3.94 -7.20
N HIS A 167 1.95 4.86 -6.51
CA HIS A 167 2.19 6.21 -7.01
C HIS A 167 3.55 6.72 -6.57
N ILE A 168 4.36 7.13 -7.55
CA ILE A 168 5.70 7.65 -7.32
C ILE A 168 5.78 9.05 -7.92
N PRO A 169 5.53 10.12 -7.14
CA PRO A 169 5.57 11.48 -7.64
C PRO A 169 7.00 11.92 -7.94
N TYR A 170 7.18 12.70 -9.00
CA TYR A 170 8.49 13.22 -9.40
C TYR A 170 9.18 13.98 -8.26
N ALA A 171 8.43 14.76 -7.50
CA ALA A 171 8.94 15.53 -6.36
C ALA A 171 9.53 14.66 -5.25
N ALA A 172 9.13 13.39 -5.15
CA ALA A 172 9.69 12.47 -4.15
C ALA A 172 11.10 11.98 -4.53
N LEU A 173 11.48 12.11 -5.80
CA LEU A 173 12.77 11.64 -6.33
C LEU A 173 13.85 12.73 -6.39
N SER A 174 13.48 13.96 -6.03
CA SER A 174 14.33 15.15 -6.19
C SER A 174 14.93 15.64 -4.85
N LEU A 175 14.89 14.81 -3.81
CA LEU A 175 15.42 15.13 -2.46
C LEU A 175 16.87 14.71 -2.31
#